data_4e70150d0cfa5660d838087fee5d9cfd
#
_entry.id   4e70150d0cfa5660d838087fee5d9cfd
#
_cell.length_a   1.000
_cell.length_b   1.000
_cell.length_c   1.000
_cell.angle_alpha   90.00
_cell.angle_beta   90.00
_cell.angle_gamma   90.00
#
_symmetry.space_group_name_H-M   'P 1'
#
loop_
_entity.id
_entity.type
_entity.pdbx_description
1 polymer ?
#
loop_
_entity_poly.entity_id
_entity_poly.type
_entity_poly.pdbx_seq_one_letter_code
_entity_poly.pdbx_strand_id
1 'polypeptide(L)'
;MRYHSIDLLRSFAIVVMVIVHFTENLAGYTPLIAGLGAPTFLFLTGLSYRLWLNAKQARGVTETEIAKSTVRRGLFFFGLGFAFNVLVWLPEDTFNWDVLTLIGVGMITLNLARQLPPTITFLACLGLTSLTPLLQFEADWQAYWTPGYFDPDLTLTDVVLGFLVVGYFPIFPWLAFPLIGFLFGTFQFAETPDPKREDRIAQLGWQAGLTLMLLAVFVVLGSANSSGETATFLSQSWRMFPPGVTYMAGTLGFVLFAFGLSFLFFDRDRRDRFQSLHRVTDTLSRHSLSAYLLHHIIHLYPLWIYGSFSANDPTAYWQKAMSVPWSLAAAIACLTLMYVIFRLMDRYHRGGIEAWMRWLCD
;
A
#
# COMPACT_ATOMS: atom_id res chain seq x y z
N MET A 1 18.16 12.89 6.07
CA MET A 1 17.44 13.90 5.29
C MET A 1 16.00 13.44 5.19
N ARG A 2 14.98 14.32 5.25
CA ARG A 2 13.58 14.00 5.15
C ARG A 2 13.02 14.67 3.88
N TYR A 3 12.16 13.95 3.14
CA TYR A 3 11.58 14.43 1.89
C TYR A 3 10.08 14.66 2.07
N HIS A 4 9.61 15.87 1.77
CA HIS A 4 8.21 16.27 1.91
C HIS A 4 7.29 15.54 0.92
N SER A 5 7.79 15.21 -0.27
CA SER A 5 7.07 14.41 -1.26
C SER A 5 6.69 13.03 -0.72
N ILE A 6 7.59 12.37 0.01
CA ILE A 6 7.31 11.05 0.63
C ILE A 6 6.26 11.19 1.73
N ASP A 7 6.38 12.21 2.59
CA ASP A 7 5.41 12.45 3.66
C ASP A 7 4.03 12.80 3.12
N LEU A 8 3.98 13.61 2.05
CA LEU A 8 2.74 13.98 1.36
C LEU A 8 2.04 12.75 0.77
N LEU A 9 2.77 11.93 -0.01
CA LEU A 9 2.19 10.74 -0.64
C LEU A 9 1.77 9.68 0.39
N ARG A 10 2.52 9.51 1.47
CA ARG A 10 2.14 8.59 2.54
C ARG A 10 0.88 9.08 3.26
N SER A 11 0.78 10.38 3.51
CA SER A 11 -0.42 10.99 4.09
C SER A 11 -1.61 10.89 3.14
N PHE A 12 -1.41 11.11 1.84
CA PHE A 12 -2.44 10.88 0.83
C PHE A 12 -2.95 9.44 0.88
N ALA A 13 -2.05 8.46 0.91
CA ALA A 13 -2.44 7.05 0.98
C ALA A 13 -3.22 6.71 2.28
N ILE A 14 -2.87 7.33 3.43
CA ILE A 14 -3.64 7.21 4.68
C ILE A 14 -5.05 7.79 4.51
N VAL A 15 -5.16 8.98 3.94
CA VAL A 15 -6.47 9.64 3.72
C VAL A 15 -7.35 8.79 2.80
N VAL A 16 -6.80 8.32 1.67
CA VAL A 16 -7.52 7.41 0.75
C VAL A 16 -7.98 6.15 1.48
N MET A 17 -7.10 5.50 2.21
CA MET A 17 -7.37 4.27 2.96
C MET A 17 -8.54 4.47 3.95
N VAL A 18 -8.51 5.53 4.76
CA VAL A 18 -9.57 5.79 5.74
C VAL A 18 -10.90 6.10 5.06
N ILE A 19 -10.91 6.93 4.02
CA ILE A 19 -12.13 7.23 3.26
C ILE A 19 -12.72 5.95 2.67
N VAL A 20 -11.90 5.13 2.01
CA VAL A 20 -12.35 3.91 1.35
C VAL A 20 -12.95 2.94 2.36
N HIS A 21 -12.23 2.60 3.43
CA HIS A 21 -12.72 1.62 4.40
C HIS A 21 -13.98 2.09 5.14
N PHE A 22 -14.10 3.38 5.44
CA PHE A 22 -15.33 3.91 6.03
C PHE A 22 -16.52 3.88 5.05
N THR A 23 -16.32 4.27 3.79
CA THR A 23 -17.41 4.27 2.81
C THR A 23 -17.81 2.86 2.38
N GLU A 24 -16.83 1.96 2.25
CA GLU A 24 -17.06 0.57 1.85
C GLU A 24 -17.73 -0.22 2.98
N ASN A 25 -17.11 -0.24 4.18
CA ASN A 25 -17.60 -1.07 5.28
C ASN A 25 -18.88 -0.54 5.95
N LEU A 26 -19.12 0.78 5.95
CA LEU A 26 -20.29 1.36 6.60
C LEU A 26 -21.44 1.65 5.63
N ALA A 27 -21.16 1.90 4.35
CA ALA A 27 -22.16 2.34 3.37
C ALA A 27 -22.22 1.48 2.09
N GLY A 28 -21.37 0.47 1.93
CA GLY A 28 -21.30 -0.37 0.73
C GLY A 28 -20.90 0.39 -0.55
N TYR A 29 -20.16 1.51 -0.41
CA TYR A 29 -19.76 2.35 -1.52
C TYR A 29 -18.24 2.41 -1.68
N THR A 30 -17.76 1.92 -2.80
CA THR A 30 -16.34 1.98 -3.16
C THR A 30 -16.06 3.22 -4.03
N PRO A 31 -15.36 4.24 -3.51
CA PRO A 31 -15.04 5.44 -4.26
C PRO A 31 -13.98 5.18 -5.34
N LEU A 32 -13.98 5.99 -6.41
CA LEU A 32 -13.03 5.86 -7.53
C LEU A 32 -11.55 5.89 -7.12
N ILE A 33 -11.23 6.52 -5.99
CA ILE A 33 -9.86 6.60 -5.47
C ILE A 33 -9.40 5.33 -4.74
N ALA A 34 -10.29 4.34 -4.54
CA ALA A 34 -10.00 3.14 -3.73
C ALA A 34 -8.73 2.41 -4.17
N GLY A 35 -8.51 2.33 -5.47
CA GLY A 35 -7.36 1.64 -6.03
C GLY A 35 -6.00 2.32 -5.85
N LEU A 36 -5.91 3.53 -5.25
CA LEU A 36 -4.66 4.31 -5.21
C LEU A 36 -3.88 4.17 -3.90
N GLY A 37 -4.54 3.76 -2.81
CA GLY A 37 -3.92 3.73 -1.48
C GLY A 37 -2.82 2.67 -1.35
N ALA A 38 -3.17 1.41 -1.54
CA ALA A 38 -2.24 0.27 -1.36
C ALA A 38 -1.03 0.32 -2.32
N PRO A 39 -1.18 0.58 -3.64
CA PRO A 39 -0.03 0.76 -4.54
C PRO A 39 0.93 1.83 -4.06
N THR A 40 0.39 2.97 -3.59
CA THR A 40 1.20 4.07 -3.06
C THR A 40 1.98 3.66 -1.81
N PHE A 41 1.34 2.99 -0.84
CA PHE A 41 2.03 2.48 0.34
C PHE A 41 3.13 1.48 0.02
N LEU A 42 2.85 0.53 -0.86
CA LEU A 42 3.80 -0.51 -1.24
C LEU A 42 5.02 0.07 -1.98
N PHE A 43 4.80 0.96 -2.94
CA PHE A 43 5.89 1.68 -3.61
C PHE A 43 6.73 2.48 -2.61
N LEU A 44 6.09 3.24 -1.72
CA LEU A 44 6.78 4.03 -0.70
C LEU A 44 7.52 3.15 0.32
N THR A 45 7.10 1.90 0.52
CA THR A 45 7.84 0.95 1.35
C THR A 45 9.23 0.68 0.75
N GLY A 46 9.32 0.37 -0.53
CA GLY A 46 10.60 0.16 -1.21
C GLY A 46 11.46 1.42 -1.28
N LEU A 47 10.84 2.55 -1.64
CA LEU A 47 11.52 3.85 -1.69
C LEU A 47 12.10 4.26 -0.33
N SER A 48 11.30 4.11 0.74
CA SER A 48 11.72 4.43 2.11
C SER A 48 12.78 3.46 2.62
N TYR A 49 12.72 2.20 2.21
CA TYR A 49 13.75 1.22 2.51
C TYR A 49 15.10 1.63 1.92
N ARG A 50 15.15 2.15 0.68
CA ARG A 50 16.42 2.66 0.10
C ARG A 50 16.99 3.83 0.92
N LEU A 51 16.17 4.78 1.32
CA LEU A 51 16.63 5.89 2.18
C LEU A 51 17.13 5.43 3.55
N TRP A 52 16.43 4.47 4.15
CA TRP A 52 16.84 3.87 5.41
C TRP A 52 18.19 3.12 5.26
N LEU A 53 18.34 2.38 4.18
CA LEU A 53 19.58 1.66 3.84
C LEU A 53 20.76 2.64 3.71
N ASN A 54 20.61 3.70 2.91
CA ASN A 54 21.63 4.74 2.75
C ASN A 54 22.01 5.37 4.11
N ALA A 55 21.02 5.63 4.96
CA ALA A 55 21.27 6.19 6.29
C ALA A 55 21.99 5.24 7.24
N LYS A 56 21.75 3.92 7.16
CA LYS A 56 22.46 2.89 7.95
C LYS A 56 23.90 2.73 7.45
N GLN A 57 24.09 2.64 6.15
CA GLN A 57 25.43 2.55 5.52
C GLN A 57 26.30 3.78 5.82
N ALA A 58 25.73 4.98 5.72
CA ALA A 58 26.44 6.22 6.08
C ALA A 58 26.86 6.30 7.56
N ARG A 59 26.22 5.52 8.44
CA ARG A 59 26.60 5.38 9.86
C ARG A 59 27.58 4.25 10.12
N GLY A 60 28.04 3.54 9.09
CA GLY A 60 28.94 2.41 9.21
C GLY A 60 28.33 1.14 9.81
N VAL A 61 26.99 1.00 9.76
CA VAL A 61 26.31 -0.23 10.21
C VAL A 61 26.66 -1.37 9.29
N THR A 62 27.01 -2.52 9.85
CA THR A 62 27.46 -3.69 9.07
C THR A 62 26.31 -4.28 8.23
N GLU A 63 26.66 -4.90 7.11
CA GLU A 63 25.70 -5.57 6.23
C GLU A 63 24.89 -6.65 6.96
N THR A 64 25.52 -7.34 7.90
CA THR A 64 24.86 -8.36 8.73
C THR A 64 23.81 -7.74 9.65
N GLU A 65 24.10 -6.60 10.29
CA GLU A 65 23.14 -5.91 11.16
C GLU A 65 21.99 -5.31 10.35
N ILE A 66 22.28 -4.75 9.17
CA ILE A 66 21.26 -4.30 8.23
C ILE A 66 20.32 -5.45 7.85
N ALA A 67 20.88 -6.61 7.47
CA ALA A 67 20.09 -7.78 7.13
C ALA A 67 19.21 -8.25 8.29
N LYS A 68 19.79 -8.39 9.49
CA LYS A 68 19.04 -8.79 10.71
C LYS A 68 17.90 -7.84 11.01
N SER A 69 18.14 -6.53 11.00
CA SER A 69 17.11 -5.52 11.26
C SER A 69 16.01 -5.58 10.18
N THR A 70 16.37 -5.75 8.89
CA THR A 70 15.40 -5.86 7.81
C THR A 70 14.52 -7.10 7.95
N VAL A 71 15.11 -8.26 8.22
CA VAL A 71 14.36 -9.52 8.39
C VAL A 71 13.45 -9.44 9.63
N ARG A 72 13.93 -8.92 10.76
CA ARG A 72 13.10 -8.71 11.96
C ARG A 72 11.90 -7.82 11.69
N ARG A 73 12.09 -6.70 10.96
CA ARG A 73 10.98 -5.82 10.53
C ARG A 73 10.01 -6.55 9.61
N GLY A 74 10.53 -7.34 8.65
CA GLY A 74 9.70 -8.17 7.78
C GLY A 74 8.84 -9.15 8.56
N LEU A 75 9.44 -9.89 9.50
CA LEU A 75 8.71 -10.82 10.37
C LEU A 75 7.73 -10.12 11.30
N PHE A 76 8.08 -8.93 11.79
CA PHE A 76 7.17 -8.11 12.60
C PHE A 76 5.91 -7.73 11.81
N PHE A 77 6.05 -7.19 10.58
CA PHE A 77 4.90 -6.87 9.73
C PHE A 77 4.09 -8.11 9.35
N PHE A 78 4.76 -9.20 9.03
CA PHE A 78 4.11 -10.46 8.68
C PHE A 78 3.26 -10.98 9.85
N GLY A 79 3.83 -11.07 11.05
CA GLY A 79 3.10 -11.48 12.25
C GLY A 79 2.00 -10.50 12.65
N LEU A 80 2.24 -9.19 12.49
CA LEU A 80 1.24 -8.16 12.76
C LEU A 80 0.04 -8.26 11.81
N GLY A 81 0.25 -8.63 10.53
CA GLY A 81 -0.83 -8.85 9.57
C GLY A 81 -1.75 -9.99 9.99
N PHE A 82 -1.20 -11.12 10.45
CA PHE A 82 -2.02 -12.20 11.02
C PHE A 82 -2.73 -11.79 12.31
N ALA A 83 -2.01 -11.14 13.22
CA ALA A 83 -2.63 -10.65 14.45
C ALA A 83 -3.77 -9.65 14.14
N PHE A 84 -3.60 -8.82 13.12
CA PHE A 84 -4.62 -7.90 12.64
C PHE A 84 -5.85 -8.65 12.11
N ASN A 85 -5.69 -9.65 11.25
CA ASN A 85 -6.80 -10.42 10.73
C ASN A 85 -7.58 -11.10 11.87
N VAL A 86 -6.89 -11.77 12.79
CA VAL A 86 -7.52 -12.44 13.93
C VAL A 86 -8.25 -11.48 14.89
N LEU A 87 -7.69 -10.29 15.12
CA LEU A 87 -8.20 -9.36 16.13
C LEU A 87 -9.24 -8.36 15.58
N VAL A 88 -9.20 -8.06 14.28
CA VAL A 88 -9.99 -6.96 13.69
C VAL A 88 -11.07 -7.49 12.77
N TRP A 89 -10.78 -8.51 11.99
CA TRP A 89 -11.72 -9.16 11.09
C TRP A 89 -12.41 -10.36 11.77
N LEU A 90 -13.14 -11.14 11.00
CA LEU A 90 -13.77 -12.36 11.47
C LEU A 90 -12.75 -13.52 11.44
N PRO A 91 -12.97 -14.59 12.23
CA PRO A 91 -12.03 -15.73 12.26
C PRO A 91 -11.80 -16.40 10.89
N GLU A 92 -12.82 -16.43 10.03
CA GLU A 92 -12.74 -16.92 8.65
C GLU A 92 -11.79 -16.10 7.77
N ASP A 93 -11.57 -14.82 8.10
CA ASP A 93 -10.70 -13.89 7.36
C ASP A 93 -9.22 -14.02 7.73
N THR A 94 -8.85 -14.93 8.62
CA THR A 94 -7.47 -15.07 9.12
C THR A 94 -6.45 -15.21 7.98
N PHE A 95 -6.79 -15.91 6.90
CA PHE A 95 -5.91 -16.16 5.76
C PHE A 95 -6.22 -15.32 4.53
N ASN A 96 -6.88 -14.19 4.69
CA ASN A 96 -7.19 -13.26 3.58
C ASN A 96 -5.97 -12.46 3.08
N TRP A 97 -4.79 -12.69 3.66
CA TRP A 97 -3.52 -12.11 3.23
C TRP A 97 -3.57 -10.58 3.13
N ASP A 98 -3.59 -9.96 4.29
CA ASP A 98 -3.61 -8.50 4.45
C ASP A 98 -2.36 -7.82 3.86
N VAL A 99 -2.47 -6.53 3.55
CA VAL A 99 -1.35 -5.73 3.02
C VAL A 99 -0.13 -5.71 3.95
N LEU A 100 -0.32 -5.87 5.29
CA LEU A 100 0.79 -5.96 6.24
C LEU A 100 1.61 -7.24 6.04
N THR A 101 0.96 -8.38 5.77
CA THR A 101 1.68 -9.63 5.45
C THR A 101 2.51 -9.45 4.19
N LEU A 102 1.96 -8.81 3.16
CA LEU A 102 2.70 -8.50 1.93
C LEU A 102 3.86 -7.52 2.18
N ILE A 103 3.69 -6.48 3.01
CA ILE A 103 4.79 -5.58 3.41
C ILE A 103 5.88 -6.38 4.11
N GLY A 104 5.53 -7.32 4.98
CA GLY A 104 6.47 -8.21 5.65
C GLY A 104 7.32 -9.01 4.68
N VAL A 105 6.69 -9.69 3.72
CA VAL A 105 7.38 -10.43 2.65
C VAL A 105 8.20 -9.47 1.77
N GLY A 106 7.63 -8.31 1.44
CA GLY A 106 8.32 -7.26 0.68
C GLY A 106 9.62 -6.82 1.35
N MET A 107 9.64 -6.62 2.67
CA MET A 107 10.85 -6.26 3.42
C MET A 107 11.91 -7.37 3.34
N ILE A 108 11.52 -8.63 3.48
CA ILE A 108 12.45 -9.77 3.35
C ILE A 108 13.00 -9.85 1.92
N THR A 109 12.14 -9.68 0.92
CA THR A 109 12.55 -9.67 -0.49
C THR A 109 13.47 -8.49 -0.82
N LEU A 110 13.22 -7.30 -0.25
CA LEU A 110 14.09 -6.14 -0.40
C LEU A 110 15.49 -6.38 0.20
N ASN A 111 15.60 -7.17 1.27
CA ASN A 111 16.91 -7.58 1.79
C ASN A 111 17.70 -8.45 0.80
N LEU A 112 17.04 -9.23 -0.03
CA LEU A 112 17.68 -9.98 -1.12
C LEU A 112 17.97 -9.05 -2.30
N ALA A 113 16.97 -8.25 -2.73
CA ALA A 113 17.08 -7.35 -3.88
C ALA A 113 18.22 -6.32 -3.75
N ARG A 114 18.52 -5.82 -2.54
CA ARG A 114 19.64 -4.89 -2.31
C ARG A 114 21.03 -5.47 -2.61
N GLN A 115 21.13 -6.80 -2.65
CA GLN A 115 22.39 -7.51 -2.95
C GLN A 115 22.52 -7.86 -4.43
N LEU A 116 21.47 -7.63 -5.21
CA LEU A 116 21.39 -7.96 -6.63
C LEU A 116 21.59 -6.72 -7.51
N PRO A 117 22.13 -6.89 -8.72
CA PRO A 117 22.15 -5.81 -9.72
C PRO A 117 20.73 -5.28 -9.99
N PRO A 118 20.57 -3.96 -10.22
CA PRO A 118 19.28 -3.36 -10.53
C PRO A 118 18.53 -4.03 -11.69
N THR A 119 19.28 -4.56 -12.68
CA THR A 119 18.70 -5.29 -13.82
C THR A 119 17.97 -6.56 -13.40
N ILE A 120 18.50 -7.31 -12.43
CA ILE A 120 17.82 -8.53 -11.93
C ILE A 120 16.54 -8.16 -11.18
N THR A 121 16.58 -7.12 -10.35
CA THR A 121 15.37 -6.61 -9.68
C THR A 121 14.32 -6.14 -10.69
N PHE A 122 14.74 -5.47 -11.76
CA PHE A 122 13.83 -5.05 -12.83
C PHE A 122 13.22 -6.24 -13.57
N LEU A 123 14.02 -7.26 -13.93
CA LEU A 123 13.53 -8.48 -14.55
C LEU A 123 12.57 -9.26 -13.63
N ALA A 124 12.83 -9.28 -12.33
CA ALA A 124 11.90 -9.84 -11.35
C ALA A 124 10.55 -9.12 -11.34
N CYS A 125 10.54 -7.78 -11.41
CA CYS A 125 9.30 -7.00 -11.51
C CYS A 125 8.53 -7.32 -12.82
N LEU A 126 9.24 -7.43 -13.94
CA LEU A 126 8.63 -7.84 -15.21
C LEU A 126 8.06 -9.26 -15.11
N GLY A 127 8.79 -10.20 -14.52
CA GLY A 127 8.32 -11.57 -14.31
C GLY A 127 7.08 -11.62 -13.41
N LEU A 128 7.10 -10.91 -12.29
CA LEU A 128 5.94 -10.82 -11.38
C LEU A 128 4.68 -10.30 -12.07
N THR A 129 4.82 -9.28 -12.93
CA THR A 129 3.66 -8.68 -13.61
C THR A 129 3.21 -9.47 -14.83
N SER A 130 4.14 -9.96 -15.68
CA SER A 130 3.80 -10.65 -16.91
C SER A 130 3.32 -12.09 -16.72
N LEU A 131 3.76 -12.77 -15.67
CA LEU A 131 3.29 -14.13 -15.34
C LEU A 131 1.94 -14.13 -14.62
N THR A 132 1.54 -13.04 -13.99
CA THR A 132 0.29 -12.96 -13.21
C THR A 132 -0.95 -13.40 -13.99
N PRO A 133 -1.23 -12.94 -15.23
CA PRO A 133 -2.44 -13.37 -15.93
C PRO A 133 -2.48 -14.89 -16.19
N LEU A 134 -1.34 -15.49 -16.51
CA LEU A 134 -1.22 -16.92 -16.70
C LEU A 134 -1.48 -17.67 -15.40
N LEU A 135 -0.84 -17.25 -14.31
CA LEU A 135 -1.01 -17.89 -12.99
C LEU A 135 -2.44 -17.75 -12.47
N GLN A 136 -3.08 -16.59 -12.67
CA GLN A 136 -4.48 -16.38 -12.32
C GLN A 136 -5.42 -17.27 -13.13
N PHE A 137 -5.14 -17.45 -14.41
CA PHE A 137 -5.91 -18.35 -15.28
C PHE A 137 -5.77 -19.79 -14.84
N GLU A 138 -4.56 -20.29 -14.63
CA GLU A 138 -4.30 -21.68 -14.21
C GLU A 138 -4.86 -21.97 -12.81
N ALA A 139 -4.91 -20.98 -11.93
CA ALA A 139 -5.49 -21.11 -10.59
C ALA A 139 -7.01 -20.97 -10.56
N ASP A 140 -7.66 -20.73 -11.70
CA ASP A 140 -9.11 -20.44 -11.75
C ASP A 140 -9.54 -19.39 -10.71
N TRP A 141 -8.90 -18.20 -10.75
CA TRP A 141 -9.08 -17.18 -9.73
C TRP A 141 -10.55 -16.82 -9.48
N GLN A 142 -11.44 -16.99 -10.47
CA GLN A 142 -12.85 -16.64 -10.34
C GLN A 142 -13.59 -17.55 -9.35
N ALA A 143 -13.15 -18.79 -9.20
CA ALA A 143 -13.72 -19.75 -8.25
C ALA A 143 -13.53 -19.32 -6.79
N TYR A 144 -12.53 -18.46 -6.51
CA TYR A 144 -12.23 -17.96 -5.15
C TYR A 144 -12.95 -16.68 -4.78
N TRP A 145 -13.72 -16.09 -5.72
CA TRP A 145 -14.34 -14.78 -5.50
C TRP A 145 -15.85 -14.84 -5.68
N THR A 146 -16.57 -14.66 -4.60
CA THR A 146 -17.99 -14.25 -4.65
C THR A 146 -18.06 -12.74 -4.96
N PRO A 147 -19.21 -12.16 -5.35
CA PRO A 147 -19.27 -10.73 -5.69
C PRO A 147 -18.70 -9.83 -4.57
N GLY A 148 -17.46 -9.34 -4.80
CA GLY A 148 -16.77 -8.40 -3.92
C GLY A 148 -16.04 -9.00 -2.72
N TYR A 149 -15.99 -10.34 -2.57
CA TYR A 149 -15.40 -10.99 -1.40
C TYR A 149 -14.56 -12.19 -1.81
N PHE A 150 -13.40 -12.37 -1.14
CA PHE A 150 -12.53 -13.53 -1.30
C PHE A 150 -12.99 -14.64 -0.34
N ASP A 151 -13.39 -15.77 -0.87
CA ASP A 151 -14.07 -16.87 -0.16
C ASP A 151 -13.38 -18.22 -0.46
N PRO A 152 -12.23 -18.50 0.15
CA PRO A 152 -11.52 -19.77 -0.02
C PRO A 152 -12.10 -20.87 0.88
N ASP A 153 -12.02 -22.13 0.45
CA ASP A 153 -12.41 -23.31 1.24
C ASP A 153 -11.48 -23.59 2.45
N LEU A 154 -10.47 -22.77 2.69
CA LEU A 154 -9.47 -22.89 3.75
C LEU A 154 -8.66 -24.20 3.71
N THR A 155 -8.57 -24.88 2.57
CA THR A 155 -7.60 -25.95 2.36
C THR A 155 -6.18 -25.37 2.31
N LEU A 156 -5.17 -26.21 2.54
CA LEU A 156 -3.77 -25.76 2.43
C LEU A 156 -3.46 -25.20 1.02
N THR A 157 -4.05 -25.80 -0.02
CA THR A 157 -3.91 -25.32 -1.39
C THR A 157 -4.49 -23.93 -1.56
N ASP A 158 -5.69 -23.67 -1.05
CA ASP A 158 -6.36 -22.37 -1.18
C ASP A 158 -5.64 -21.27 -0.41
N VAL A 159 -5.17 -21.59 0.80
CA VAL A 159 -4.34 -20.69 1.61
C VAL A 159 -3.06 -20.31 0.85
N VAL A 160 -2.38 -21.28 0.22
CA VAL A 160 -1.15 -21.02 -0.55
C VAL A 160 -1.45 -20.26 -1.84
N LEU A 161 -2.48 -20.66 -2.60
CA LEU A 161 -2.87 -19.93 -3.82
C LEU A 161 -3.36 -18.53 -3.51
N GLY A 162 -4.09 -18.32 -2.42
CA GLY A 162 -4.48 -17.00 -1.93
C GLY A 162 -3.28 -16.11 -1.69
N PHE A 163 -2.23 -16.64 -1.05
CA PHE A 163 -0.99 -15.91 -0.81
C PHE A 163 -0.20 -15.61 -2.07
N LEU A 164 -0.15 -16.56 -2.99
CA LEU A 164 0.68 -16.42 -4.18
C LEU A 164 -0.01 -15.59 -5.28
N VAL A 165 -1.30 -15.81 -5.56
CA VAL A 165 -1.91 -15.40 -6.83
C VAL A 165 -3.32 -14.81 -6.73
N VAL A 166 -4.21 -15.39 -5.89
CA VAL A 166 -5.66 -15.14 -6.02
C VAL A 166 -6.30 -14.34 -4.88
N GLY A 167 -5.62 -14.13 -3.75
CA GLY A 167 -6.15 -13.40 -2.60
C GLY A 167 -6.21 -11.89 -2.78
N TYR A 168 -6.42 -11.15 -1.68
CA TYR A 168 -6.46 -9.69 -1.70
C TYR A 168 -5.10 -9.07 -2.04
N PHE A 169 -4.04 -9.48 -1.35
CA PHE A 169 -2.69 -8.96 -1.55
C PHE A 169 -1.68 -10.09 -1.84
N PRO A 170 -1.86 -10.82 -2.96
CA PRO A 170 -0.97 -11.91 -3.30
C PRO A 170 0.41 -11.40 -3.74
N ILE A 171 1.42 -12.28 -3.65
CA ILE A 171 2.77 -11.98 -4.11
C ILE A 171 2.77 -11.54 -5.58
N PHE A 172 2.06 -12.29 -6.45
CA PHE A 172 1.86 -11.97 -7.85
C PHE A 172 0.58 -11.13 -8.04
N PRO A 173 0.66 -9.89 -8.52
CA PRO A 173 1.86 -9.11 -8.88
C PRO A 173 2.27 -8.06 -7.83
N TRP A 174 1.63 -8.01 -6.66
CA TRP A 174 1.76 -6.90 -5.71
C TRP A 174 3.21 -6.64 -5.24
N LEU A 175 4.04 -7.69 -5.18
CA LEU A 175 5.44 -7.56 -4.76
C LEU A 175 6.28 -6.68 -5.73
N ALA A 176 5.80 -6.48 -6.96
CA ALA A 176 6.45 -5.58 -7.91
C ALA A 176 6.47 -4.13 -7.42
N PHE A 177 5.46 -3.64 -6.68
CA PHE A 177 5.43 -2.26 -6.18
C PHE A 177 6.60 -1.92 -5.25
N PRO A 178 6.85 -2.65 -4.15
CA PRO A 178 8.00 -2.34 -3.30
C PRO A 178 9.34 -2.54 -4.01
N LEU A 179 9.45 -3.52 -4.92
CA LEU A 179 10.68 -3.71 -5.70
C LEU A 179 10.93 -2.54 -6.67
N ILE A 180 9.91 -2.06 -7.37
CA ILE A 180 10.01 -0.88 -8.25
C ILE A 180 10.28 0.38 -7.42
N GLY A 181 9.64 0.52 -6.26
CA GLY A 181 9.90 1.63 -5.34
C GLY A 181 11.36 1.66 -4.86
N PHE A 182 11.93 0.50 -4.54
CA PHE A 182 13.34 0.37 -4.18
C PHE A 182 14.27 0.68 -5.36
N LEU A 183 13.95 0.14 -6.54
CA LEU A 183 14.71 0.37 -7.76
C LEU A 183 14.71 1.85 -8.13
N PHE A 184 13.54 2.49 -8.14
CA PHE A 184 13.40 3.92 -8.38
C PHE A 184 14.20 4.72 -7.34
N GLY A 185 14.10 4.38 -6.06
CA GLY A 185 14.85 4.99 -4.97
C GLY A 185 16.37 4.87 -5.14
N THR A 186 16.85 3.78 -5.74
CA THR A 186 18.28 3.59 -6.03
C THR A 186 18.79 4.59 -7.06
N PHE A 187 17.96 4.96 -8.03
CA PHE A 187 18.31 5.99 -9.02
C PHE A 187 18.06 7.41 -8.49
N GLN A 188 16.97 7.61 -7.74
CA GLN A 188 16.60 8.93 -7.21
C GLN A 188 17.54 9.38 -6.10
N PHE A 189 17.89 8.51 -5.16
CA PHE A 189 18.67 8.82 -3.98
C PHE A 189 20.01 8.07 -4.00
N ALA A 190 20.97 8.62 -4.74
CA ALA A 190 22.32 8.06 -4.76
C ALA A 190 23.03 8.25 -3.41
N GLU A 191 24.11 7.52 -3.20
CA GLU A 191 24.97 7.65 -2.01
C GLU A 191 25.56 9.06 -1.88
N THR A 192 25.95 9.65 -3.01
CA THR A 192 26.35 11.06 -3.10
C THR A 192 25.18 11.89 -3.62
N PRO A 193 24.61 12.80 -2.81
CA PRO A 193 23.51 13.65 -3.26
C PRO A 193 23.92 14.55 -4.44
N ASP A 194 23.16 14.51 -5.52
CA ASP A 194 23.30 15.39 -6.68
C ASP A 194 21.91 15.96 -7.02
N PRO A 195 21.63 17.23 -6.67
CA PRO A 195 20.32 17.84 -6.91
C PRO A 195 19.90 17.84 -8.38
N LYS A 196 20.85 18.00 -9.32
CA LYS A 196 20.52 17.99 -10.76
C LYS A 196 20.09 16.60 -11.24
N ARG A 197 20.76 15.58 -10.73
CA ARG A 197 20.40 14.19 -11.01
C ARG A 197 19.05 13.84 -10.38
N GLU A 198 18.84 14.22 -9.13
CA GLU A 198 17.57 13.99 -8.42
C GLU A 198 16.40 14.63 -9.16
N ASP A 199 16.54 15.90 -9.60
CA ASP A 199 15.55 16.61 -10.42
C ASP A 199 15.27 15.88 -11.74
N ARG A 200 16.32 15.43 -12.42
CA ARG A 200 16.19 14.71 -13.70
C ARG A 200 15.47 13.38 -13.53
N ILE A 201 15.80 12.61 -12.49
CA ILE A 201 15.12 11.34 -12.21
C ILE A 201 13.65 11.57 -11.86
N ALA A 202 13.34 12.59 -11.04
CA ALA A 202 11.97 12.96 -10.73
C ALA A 202 11.19 13.39 -12.01
N GLN A 203 11.83 14.12 -12.94
CA GLN A 203 11.24 14.47 -14.23
C GLN A 203 10.94 13.24 -15.08
N LEU A 204 11.89 12.32 -15.21
CA LEU A 204 11.67 11.06 -15.91
C LEU A 204 10.57 10.22 -15.24
N GLY A 205 10.53 10.23 -13.91
CA GLY A 205 9.51 9.53 -13.12
C GLY A 205 8.10 10.02 -13.44
N TRP A 206 7.82 11.34 -13.38
CA TRP A 206 6.47 11.83 -13.68
C TRP A 206 6.10 11.67 -15.15
N GLN A 207 7.06 11.79 -16.09
CA GLN A 207 6.80 11.56 -17.51
C GLN A 207 6.45 10.08 -17.81
N ALA A 208 7.25 9.15 -17.28
CA ALA A 208 6.97 7.72 -17.38
C ALA A 208 5.64 7.37 -16.69
N GLY A 209 5.38 7.97 -15.54
CA GLY A 209 4.13 7.81 -14.81
C GLY A 209 2.91 8.26 -15.62
N LEU A 210 2.97 9.45 -16.22
CA LEU A 210 1.91 9.95 -17.09
C LEU A 210 1.69 9.02 -18.30
N THR A 211 2.77 8.56 -18.93
CA THR A 211 2.69 7.64 -20.05
C THR A 211 1.99 6.34 -19.66
N LEU A 212 2.35 5.73 -18.53
CA LEU A 212 1.70 4.51 -18.04
C LEU A 212 0.22 4.72 -17.72
N MET A 213 -0.13 5.85 -17.11
CA MET A 213 -1.54 6.21 -16.86
C MET A 213 -2.33 6.34 -18.15
N LEU A 214 -1.80 7.07 -19.13
CA LEU A 214 -2.46 7.25 -20.43
C LEU A 214 -2.62 5.93 -21.19
N LEU A 215 -1.61 5.06 -21.15
CA LEU A 215 -1.70 3.71 -21.74
C LEU A 215 -2.77 2.87 -21.03
N ALA A 216 -2.84 2.91 -19.70
CA ALA A 216 -3.86 2.19 -18.93
C ALA A 216 -5.28 2.70 -19.28
N VAL A 217 -5.45 4.03 -19.34
CA VAL A 217 -6.73 4.64 -19.75
C VAL A 217 -7.10 4.24 -21.19
N PHE A 218 -6.13 4.27 -22.10
CA PHE A 218 -6.35 3.86 -23.50
C PHE A 218 -6.81 2.40 -23.59
N VAL A 219 -6.19 1.49 -22.83
CA VAL A 219 -6.58 0.07 -22.79
C VAL A 219 -8.01 -0.07 -22.23
N VAL A 220 -8.35 0.61 -21.13
CA VAL A 220 -9.69 0.57 -20.53
C VAL A 220 -10.75 1.12 -21.48
N LEU A 221 -10.51 2.27 -22.12
CA LEU A 221 -11.44 2.85 -23.09
C LEU A 221 -11.54 2.02 -24.37
N GLY A 222 -10.43 1.43 -24.81
CA GLY A 222 -10.40 0.51 -25.94
C GLY A 222 -11.22 -0.74 -25.69
N SER A 223 -11.17 -1.29 -24.47
CA SER A 223 -11.97 -2.46 -24.10
C SER A 223 -13.48 -2.19 -24.14
N ALA A 224 -13.90 -0.99 -23.75
CA ALA A 224 -15.31 -0.59 -23.77
C ALA A 224 -15.89 -0.48 -25.21
N ASN A 225 -15.03 -0.31 -26.22
CA ASN A 225 -15.42 -0.20 -27.64
C ASN A 225 -15.13 -1.47 -28.44
N SER A 226 -14.61 -2.51 -27.81
CA SER A 226 -14.30 -3.79 -28.43
C SER A 226 -15.41 -4.81 -28.16
N SER A 227 -15.48 -5.87 -28.98
CA SER A 227 -16.42 -6.99 -28.80
C SER A 227 -15.66 -8.32 -28.74
N GLY A 228 -16.26 -9.32 -28.07
CA GLY A 228 -15.72 -10.66 -27.96
C GLY A 228 -14.71 -10.86 -26.81
N GLU A 229 -13.94 -11.95 -26.86
CA GLU A 229 -13.04 -12.37 -25.78
C GLU A 229 -11.96 -11.32 -25.44
N THR A 230 -11.44 -10.62 -26.45
CA THR A 230 -10.44 -9.56 -26.24
C THR A 230 -10.99 -8.42 -25.39
N ALA A 231 -12.24 -7.99 -25.63
CA ALA A 231 -12.90 -6.97 -24.82
C ALA A 231 -13.07 -7.42 -23.37
N THR A 232 -13.49 -8.66 -23.17
CA THR A 232 -13.64 -9.24 -21.85
C THR A 232 -12.31 -9.30 -21.11
N PHE A 233 -11.25 -9.79 -21.75
CA PHE A 233 -9.90 -9.84 -21.16
C PHE A 233 -9.39 -8.44 -20.77
N LEU A 234 -9.53 -7.44 -21.64
CA LEU A 234 -9.07 -6.08 -21.38
C LEU A 234 -9.91 -5.37 -20.31
N SER A 235 -11.22 -5.56 -20.28
CA SER A 235 -12.09 -4.98 -19.25
C SER A 235 -11.82 -5.55 -17.87
N GLN A 236 -11.57 -6.86 -17.77
CA GLN A 236 -11.18 -7.52 -16.52
C GLN A 236 -9.78 -7.14 -16.05
N SER A 237 -8.94 -6.53 -16.90
CA SER A 237 -7.58 -6.15 -16.53
C SER A 237 -7.51 -4.93 -15.58
N TRP A 238 -8.59 -4.11 -15.47
CA TRP A 238 -8.72 -3.03 -14.51
C TRP A 238 -9.52 -3.51 -13.28
N ARG A 239 -8.90 -4.33 -12.46
CA ARG A 239 -9.43 -4.73 -11.16
C ARG A 239 -8.32 -4.73 -10.13
N MET A 240 -8.68 -4.44 -8.88
CA MET A 240 -7.74 -4.39 -7.76
C MET A 240 -7.53 -5.79 -7.14
N PHE A 241 -8.56 -6.63 -7.12
CA PHE A 241 -8.56 -7.92 -6.43
C PHE A 241 -9.11 -9.05 -7.29
N PRO A 242 -8.31 -10.07 -7.58
CA PRO A 242 -6.85 -10.03 -7.62
C PRO A 242 -6.39 -9.07 -8.73
N PRO A 243 -5.23 -8.38 -8.56
CA PRO A 243 -4.90 -7.25 -9.42
C PRO A 243 -4.59 -7.63 -10.87
N GLY A 244 -5.17 -6.86 -11.78
CA GLY A 244 -4.91 -6.99 -13.21
C GLY A 244 -3.72 -6.13 -13.68
N VAL A 245 -3.16 -6.48 -14.85
CA VAL A 245 -1.96 -5.80 -15.39
C VAL A 245 -2.22 -4.32 -15.70
N THR A 246 -3.38 -3.98 -16.25
CA THR A 246 -3.74 -2.59 -16.56
C THR A 246 -3.88 -1.76 -15.27
N TYR A 247 -4.49 -2.34 -14.23
CA TYR A 247 -4.56 -1.72 -12.92
C TYR A 247 -3.16 -1.47 -12.34
N MET A 248 -2.27 -2.46 -12.42
CA MET A 248 -0.88 -2.32 -11.98
C MET A 248 -0.16 -1.20 -12.71
N ALA A 249 -0.26 -1.16 -14.04
CA ALA A 249 0.38 -0.12 -14.86
C ALA A 249 -0.17 1.28 -14.53
N GLY A 250 -1.49 1.42 -14.45
CA GLY A 250 -2.14 2.70 -14.16
C GLY A 250 -1.83 3.24 -12.77
N THR A 251 -1.87 2.38 -11.75
CA THR A 251 -1.59 2.80 -10.37
C THR A 251 -0.10 3.02 -10.10
N LEU A 252 0.80 2.23 -10.69
CA LEU A 252 2.23 2.52 -10.71
C LEU A 252 2.51 3.84 -11.42
N GLY A 253 1.85 4.07 -12.56
CA GLY A 253 1.91 5.33 -13.29
C GLY A 253 1.51 6.50 -12.41
N PHE A 254 0.40 6.39 -11.69
CA PHE A 254 -0.05 7.41 -10.74
C PHE A 254 1.00 7.71 -9.67
N VAL A 255 1.58 6.69 -9.05
CA VAL A 255 2.55 6.88 -7.96
C VAL A 255 3.82 7.55 -8.45
N LEU A 256 4.35 7.13 -9.61
CA LEU A 256 5.53 7.77 -10.23
C LEU A 256 5.25 9.22 -10.63
N PHE A 257 4.09 9.48 -11.23
CA PHE A 257 3.63 10.82 -11.60
C PHE A 257 3.52 11.72 -10.38
N ALA A 258 2.79 11.28 -9.37
CA ALA A 258 2.55 12.03 -8.14
C ALA A 258 3.84 12.27 -7.35
N PHE A 259 4.73 11.27 -7.26
CA PHE A 259 6.03 11.42 -6.61
C PHE A 259 6.92 12.43 -7.35
N GLY A 260 7.07 12.27 -8.67
CA GLY A 260 7.94 13.14 -9.46
C GLY A 260 7.51 14.62 -9.37
N LEU A 261 6.21 14.90 -9.54
CA LEU A 261 5.68 16.25 -9.38
C LEU A 261 5.84 16.80 -7.95
N SER A 262 5.50 15.99 -6.95
CA SER A 262 5.63 16.40 -5.54
C SER A 262 7.07 16.69 -5.17
N PHE A 263 8.03 15.88 -5.64
CA PHE A 263 9.45 16.09 -5.42
C PHE A 263 9.93 17.41 -6.02
N LEU A 264 9.62 17.66 -7.29
CA LEU A 264 10.00 18.90 -7.98
C LEU A 264 9.37 20.14 -7.35
N PHE A 265 8.16 20.01 -6.81
CA PHE A 265 7.44 21.14 -6.23
C PHE A 265 7.84 21.44 -4.78
N PHE A 266 8.03 20.41 -3.95
CA PHE A 266 8.23 20.57 -2.51
C PHE A 266 9.68 20.38 -2.06
N ASP A 267 10.45 19.48 -2.70
CA ASP A 267 11.79 19.13 -2.23
C ASP A 267 12.91 19.85 -2.97
N ARG A 268 12.69 20.29 -4.22
CA ARG A 268 13.68 20.97 -5.04
C ARG A 268 14.17 22.29 -4.42
N ASP A 269 13.23 23.18 -4.08
CA ASP A 269 13.54 24.53 -3.60
C ASP A 269 13.70 24.61 -2.07
N ARG A 270 13.34 23.56 -1.33
CA ARG A 270 13.38 23.46 0.13
C ARG A 270 12.86 24.71 0.86
N ARG A 271 12.02 25.51 0.22
CA ARG A 271 11.43 26.69 0.82
C ARG A 271 10.23 26.27 1.66
N ASP A 272 10.19 26.74 2.89
CA ASP A 272 9.09 26.50 3.85
C ASP A 272 7.78 27.21 3.47
N ARG A 273 7.39 27.15 2.20
CA ARG A 273 6.17 27.82 1.70
C ARG A 273 4.88 27.27 2.29
N PHE A 274 4.90 25.99 2.73
CA PHE A 274 3.70 25.25 3.15
C PHE A 274 3.89 24.60 4.52
N GLN A 275 4.40 25.35 5.50
CA GLN A 275 4.71 24.83 6.83
C GLN A 275 3.55 24.07 7.51
N SER A 276 2.31 24.59 7.34
CA SER A 276 1.13 23.93 7.91
C SER A 276 0.85 22.58 7.26
N LEU A 277 0.95 22.48 5.92
CA LEU A 277 0.81 21.25 5.18
C LEU A 277 1.90 20.25 5.59
N HIS A 278 3.15 20.70 5.59
CA HIS A 278 4.29 19.86 6.00
C HIS A 278 4.14 19.33 7.43
N ARG A 279 3.62 20.13 8.36
CA ARG A 279 3.35 19.69 9.73
C ARG A 279 2.29 18.58 9.80
N VAL A 280 1.21 18.70 9.02
CA VAL A 280 0.14 17.70 8.98
C VAL A 280 0.66 16.41 8.35
N THR A 281 1.28 16.52 7.18
CA THR A 281 1.78 15.34 6.45
C THR A 281 2.93 14.64 7.20
N ASP A 282 3.80 15.39 7.84
CA ASP A 282 4.85 14.88 8.73
C ASP A 282 4.27 14.04 9.88
N THR A 283 3.25 14.56 10.56
CA THR A 283 2.61 13.86 11.68
C THR A 283 1.95 12.57 11.22
N LEU A 284 1.11 12.61 10.18
CA LEU A 284 0.44 11.43 9.66
C LEU A 284 1.44 10.38 9.13
N SER A 285 2.43 10.82 8.36
CA SER A 285 3.46 9.94 7.80
C SER A 285 4.26 9.19 8.86
N ARG A 286 4.58 9.83 9.99
CA ARG A 286 5.32 9.19 11.11
C ARG A 286 4.54 8.13 11.84
N HIS A 287 3.20 8.25 11.87
CA HIS A 287 2.29 7.36 12.57
C HIS A 287 1.45 6.50 11.59
N SER A 288 1.99 6.19 10.41
CA SER A 288 1.25 5.51 9.34
C SER A 288 0.78 4.10 9.71
N LEU A 289 1.59 3.33 10.44
CA LEU A 289 1.20 2.00 10.92
C LEU A 289 0.18 2.08 12.04
N SER A 290 0.36 3.04 12.96
CA SER A 290 -0.64 3.32 14.01
C SER A 290 -1.97 3.77 13.40
N ALA A 291 -1.94 4.60 12.34
CA ALA A 291 -3.14 5.02 11.61
C ALA A 291 -3.83 3.84 10.93
N TYR A 292 -3.05 2.92 10.34
CA TYR A 292 -3.57 1.70 9.70
C TYR A 292 -4.37 0.84 10.70
N LEU A 293 -3.85 0.60 11.88
CA LEU A 293 -4.53 -0.25 12.86
C LEU A 293 -5.72 0.50 13.50
N LEU A 294 -5.50 1.75 13.87
CA LEU A 294 -6.48 2.51 14.64
C LEU A 294 -7.78 2.78 13.88
N HIS A 295 -7.70 3.13 12.58
CA HIS A 295 -8.93 3.44 11.84
C HIS A 295 -9.84 2.22 11.69
N HIS A 296 -9.28 0.99 11.52
CA HIS A 296 -10.07 -0.23 11.49
C HIS A 296 -10.76 -0.49 12.83
N ILE A 297 -10.05 -0.34 13.94
CA ILE A 297 -10.64 -0.48 15.27
C ILE A 297 -11.76 0.53 15.48
N ILE A 298 -11.56 1.79 15.05
CA ILE A 298 -12.55 2.86 15.26
C ILE A 298 -13.86 2.61 14.50
N HIS A 299 -13.83 2.05 13.29
CA HIS A 299 -15.08 1.86 12.53
C HIS A 299 -15.65 0.45 12.60
N LEU A 300 -14.80 -0.59 12.70
CA LEU A 300 -15.28 -1.98 12.72
C LEU A 300 -15.77 -2.41 14.10
N TYR A 301 -15.02 -2.11 15.17
CA TYR A 301 -15.43 -2.56 16.51
C TYR A 301 -16.81 -2.04 16.93
N PRO A 302 -17.14 -0.75 16.79
CA PRO A 302 -18.51 -0.30 17.07
C PRO A 302 -19.55 -0.98 16.20
N LEU A 303 -19.24 -1.24 14.91
CA LEU A 303 -20.13 -1.91 13.98
C LEU A 303 -20.41 -3.37 14.41
N TRP A 304 -19.35 -4.13 14.70
CA TRP A 304 -19.45 -5.53 15.14
C TRP A 304 -20.15 -5.67 16.48
N ILE A 305 -19.81 -4.82 17.45
CA ILE A 305 -20.43 -4.83 18.78
C ILE A 305 -21.91 -4.51 18.66
N TYR A 306 -22.29 -3.45 17.93
CA TYR A 306 -23.67 -3.08 17.75
C TYR A 306 -24.48 -4.17 17.02
N GLY A 307 -23.94 -4.77 15.98
CA GLY A 307 -24.55 -5.90 15.26
C GLY A 307 -24.81 -7.10 16.18
N SER A 308 -23.79 -7.49 16.97
CA SER A 308 -23.92 -8.61 17.92
C SER A 308 -25.01 -8.38 18.97
N PHE A 309 -25.15 -7.14 19.50
CA PHE A 309 -26.15 -6.85 20.53
C PHE A 309 -27.55 -6.60 19.97
N SER A 310 -27.67 -5.98 18.79
CA SER A 310 -28.98 -5.58 18.24
C SER A 310 -29.61 -6.61 17.31
N ALA A 311 -28.82 -7.46 16.66
CA ALA A 311 -29.26 -8.42 15.66
C ALA A 311 -28.75 -9.85 15.89
N ASN A 312 -27.97 -10.12 16.97
CA ASN A 312 -27.28 -11.38 17.24
C ASN A 312 -26.33 -11.82 16.10
N ASP A 313 -25.87 -10.89 15.26
CA ASP A 313 -24.96 -11.12 14.15
C ASP A 313 -23.99 -9.94 14.04
N PRO A 314 -22.68 -10.13 14.22
CA PRO A 314 -21.71 -9.05 14.11
C PRO A 314 -21.73 -8.36 12.74
N THR A 315 -22.07 -9.09 11.66
CA THR A 315 -22.09 -8.57 10.29
C THR A 315 -23.42 -7.94 9.87
N ALA A 316 -24.42 -7.96 10.74
CA ALA A 316 -25.79 -7.50 10.44
C ALA A 316 -25.89 -6.13 9.76
N TYR A 317 -24.98 -5.23 10.07
CA TYR A 317 -24.95 -3.84 9.54
C TYR A 317 -23.79 -3.57 8.59
N TRP A 318 -23.00 -4.59 8.23
CA TRP A 318 -21.95 -4.43 7.25
C TRP A 318 -22.49 -3.84 5.94
N GLN A 319 -21.80 -2.84 5.42
CA GLN A 319 -22.11 -2.13 4.16
C GLN A 319 -23.48 -1.43 4.12
N LYS A 320 -24.23 -1.41 5.21
CA LYS A 320 -25.56 -0.78 5.29
C LYS A 320 -25.82 -0.02 6.60
N ALA A 321 -24.78 0.26 7.38
CA ALA A 321 -24.92 0.92 8.67
C ALA A 321 -25.33 2.39 8.53
N MET A 322 -24.89 3.09 7.49
CA MET A 322 -25.19 4.50 7.27
C MET A 322 -25.13 4.87 5.79
N SER A 323 -25.60 6.08 5.45
CA SER A 323 -25.50 6.58 4.07
C SER A 323 -24.09 7.10 3.76
N VAL A 324 -23.74 7.17 2.47
CA VAL A 324 -22.42 7.62 1.99
C VAL A 324 -22.00 9.00 2.55
N PRO A 325 -22.85 10.04 2.61
CA PRO A 325 -22.44 11.31 3.21
C PRO A 325 -22.05 11.19 4.68
N TRP A 326 -22.75 10.36 5.46
CA TRP A 326 -22.44 10.15 6.88
C TRP A 326 -21.18 9.32 7.07
N SER A 327 -20.92 8.32 6.22
CA SER A 327 -19.66 7.56 6.25
C SER A 327 -18.45 8.44 5.90
N LEU A 328 -18.59 9.36 4.94
CA LEU A 328 -17.56 10.36 4.64
C LEU A 328 -17.33 11.33 5.80
N ALA A 329 -18.39 11.81 6.44
CA ALA A 329 -18.27 12.66 7.62
C ALA A 329 -17.56 11.93 8.78
N ALA A 330 -17.88 10.65 9.00
CA ALA A 330 -17.22 9.80 9.99
C ALA A 330 -15.73 9.57 9.65
N ALA A 331 -15.39 9.36 8.37
CA ALA A 331 -14.00 9.26 7.91
C ALA A 331 -13.19 10.54 8.19
N ILE A 332 -13.77 11.71 7.90
CA ILE A 332 -13.13 13.00 8.19
C ILE A 332 -12.96 13.21 9.71
N ALA A 333 -13.97 12.86 10.50
CA ALA A 333 -13.89 12.93 11.96
C ALA A 333 -12.79 11.99 12.50
N CYS A 334 -12.70 10.76 11.98
CA CYS A 334 -11.64 9.80 12.31
C CYS A 334 -10.25 10.34 11.97
N LEU A 335 -10.05 10.87 10.77
CA LEU A 335 -8.77 11.49 10.34
C LEU A 335 -8.37 12.64 11.27
N THR A 336 -9.35 13.50 11.63
CA THR A 336 -9.13 14.61 12.55
C THR A 336 -8.75 14.12 13.95
N LEU A 337 -9.48 13.14 14.47
CA LEU A 337 -9.19 12.52 15.76
C LEU A 337 -7.79 11.89 15.79
N MET A 338 -7.45 11.11 14.78
CA MET A 338 -6.13 10.49 14.66
C MET A 338 -5.03 11.55 14.60
N TYR A 339 -5.20 12.62 13.82
CA TYR A 339 -4.25 13.72 13.77
C TYR A 339 -4.03 14.35 15.16
N VAL A 340 -5.11 14.62 15.90
CA VAL A 340 -5.02 15.17 17.27
C VAL A 340 -4.28 14.21 18.20
N ILE A 341 -4.64 12.92 18.19
CA ILE A 341 -3.98 11.87 18.99
C ILE A 341 -2.48 11.85 18.67
N PHE A 342 -2.10 11.78 17.40
CA PHE A 342 -0.69 11.71 17.00
C PHE A 342 0.09 12.97 17.37
N ARG A 343 -0.55 14.15 17.27
CA ARG A 343 0.06 15.40 17.75
C ARG A 343 0.29 15.40 19.27
N LEU A 344 -0.63 14.85 20.05
CA LEU A 344 -0.46 14.68 21.49
C LEU A 344 0.64 13.66 21.79
N MET A 345 0.68 12.53 21.07
CA MET A 345 1.75 11.54 21.22
C MET A 345 3.12 12.16 20.93
N ASP A 346 3.26 12.93 19.87
CA ASP A 346 4.49 13.66 19.55
C ASP A 346 4.88 14.63 20.67
N ARG A 347 3.91 15.39 21.18
CA ARG A 347 4.13 16.36 22.27
C ARG A 347 4.61 15.72 23.57
N TYR A 348 4.10 14.54 23.88
CA TYR A 348 4.46 13.80 25.11
C TYR A 348 5.56 12.76 24.88
N HIS A 349 6.23 12.79 23.73
CA HIS A 349 7.28 11.83 23.35
C HIS A 349 6.83 10.37 23.46
N ARG A 350 5.54 10.10 23.23
CA ARG A 350 4.98 8.75 23.22
C ARG A 350 5.07 8.19 21.79
N GLY A 351 5.73 7.07 21.65
CA GLY A 351 5.77 6.36 20.38
C GLY A 351 4.51 5.52 20.17
N GLY A 352 4.08 5.40 18.90
CA GLY A 352 3.07 4.42 18.47
C GLY A 352 3.68 3.03 18.24
N ILE A 353 2.98 2.21 17.47
CA ILE A 353 3.46 0.87 17.06
C ILE A 353 4.78 0.94 16.30
N GLU A 354 5.02 2.04 15.59
CA GLU A 354 6.30 2.30 14.93
C GLU A 354 7.48 2.37 15.91
N ALA A 355 7.26 2.85 17.12
CA ALA A 355 8.30 2.87 18.15
C ALA A 355 8.57 1.46 18.69
N TRP A 356 7.52 0.66 18.88
CA TRP A 356 7.66 -0.74 19.26
C TRP A 356 8.40 -1.54 18.21
N MET A 357 8.04 -1.35 16.93
CA MET A 357 8.75 -1.97 15.82
C MET A 357 10.25 -1.62 15.85
N ARG A 358 10.60 -0.34 16.03
CA ARG A 358 12.01 0.08 16.12
C ARG A 358 12.72 -0.55 17.30
N TRP A 359 12.07 -0.60 18.44
CA TRP A 359 12.65 -1.18 19.65
C TRP A 359 12.91 -2.69 19.52
N LEU A 360 12.00 -3.43 18.86
CA LEU A 360 12.13 -4.88 18.65
C LEU A 360 13.12 -5.24 17.53
N CYS A 361 13.24 -4.39 16.50
CA CYS A 361 13.89 -4.77 15.25
C CYS A 361 15.26 -4.10 15.02
N ASP A 362 15.51 -2.92 15.60
CA ASP A 362 16.74 -2.14 15.44
C ASP A 362 17.67 -2.29 16.65
#